data_84552a675715c7e2f6d333d6339d1e43
#
_entry.id   84552a675715c7e2f6d333d6339d1e43
#
_cell.length_a   1.000
_cell.length_b   1.000
_cell.length_c   1.000
_cell.angle_alpha   90.00
_cell.angle_beta   90.00
_cell.angle_gamma   90.00
#
_symmetry.space_group_name_H-M   'P 1'
#
loop_
_entity.id
_entity.type
_entity.pdbx_description
1 polymer ?
#
loop_
_entity_poly.entity_id
_entity_poly.type
_entity_poly.pdbx_seq_one_letter_code
_entity_poly.pdbx_strand_id
1 'polypeptide(L)'
;MIYEIEFIMIEIKDLSKIQKRKMIKDDIFGADVEQVEDIADEYCKDIMVGIETLLAPDCKVKYIGCTDRIGNFEFKVSCNDVEYTVIFQMDTYEWNRQFTIKIGYSPIRIGIPAPQMREKIVGYDHFLERLKISIKNALIRDWYKCVWIKDNQSLELSGEVYSDIYMAENELRAFISRIMIEHFGIEWHDRPEFYKLKASIEENAVIIKRNVPNFNNIDVNLYTVTLEKLMDTVKADIYSDAMLDSPEMQKLIKERIFATTHLDKMESALQFLKNRYVKKYNIWERFFKPLIADPVRWEELLTSFIANRNHVAHNKLLDYMSKETMLSDTREFRRFIREAVLKFDEENCSEEVEETLQVIADQREYEQEARMEIIEAESGVKIRDKKEILKLFQDTVEEIYTDVINKVYFDEGIEVLGECKLQDSIDEQLLFSVTGRSSKKLEIYGVIDIDDSEGTASVMQLRVYSADENIVNGDIAYMNGEAEYSPEQTSHMSVVMDSYDDSNSEIIKTAVDEFLEREREDEAIIFYEEKRIAEEDWHAEEMEALESNQE
;
A
#
# COMPACT_ATOMS: atom_id res chain seq x y z
N MET A 1 24.29 -18.01 5.96
CA MET A 1 23.77 -17.14 4.88
C MET A 1 22.27 -17.10 5.00
N ILE A 2 21.69 -15.91 4.99
CA ILE A 2 20.23 -15.75 5.04
C ILE A 2 19.77 -15.61 3.58
N TYR A 3 19.05 -16.61 3.07
CA TYR A 3 18.43 -16.51 1.76
C TYR A 3 17.13 -15.74 1.87
N GLU A 4 16.97 -14.79 0.99
CA GLU A 4 15.78 -13.93 0.92
C GLU A 4 14.65 -14.60 0.13
N ILE A 5 15.02 -15.40 -0.86
CA ILE A 5 14.10 -16.01 -1.81
C ILE A 5 14.50 -17.46 -2.02
N GLU A 6 13.51 -18.34 -2.05
CA GLU A 6 13.68 -19.77 -2.32
C GLU A 6 12.50 -20.32 -3.12
N PHE A 7 12.77 -21.00 -4.22
CA PHE A 7 11.77 -21.70 -5.02
C PHE A 7 12.33 -22.97 -5.65
N ILE A 8 11.47 -23.91 -5.99
CA ILE A 8 11.82 -25.22 -6.51
C ILE A 8 11.23 -25.40 -7.90
N MET A 9 12.08 -25.80 -8.85
CA MET A 9 11.68 -26.26 -10.18
C MET A 9 11.57 -27.78 -10.16
N ILE A 10 10.44 -28.29 -10.59
CA ILE A 10 10.11 -29.72 -10.52
C ILE A 10 9.94 -30.27 -11.93
N GLU A 11 10.57 -31.40 -12.19
CA GLU A 11 10.51 -32.18 -13.42
C GLU A 11 10.91 -31.39 -14.67
N ILE A 12 12.13 -31.67 -15.15
CA ILE A 12 12.65 -31.05 -16.38
C ILE A 12 11.98 -31.70 -17.61
N LYS A 13 11.54 -30.89 -18.55
CA LYS A 13 10.88 -31.32 -19.78
C LYS A 13 11.79 -32.11 -20.70
N ASP A 14 13.07 -31.72 -20.76
CA ASP A 14 14.08 -32.36 -21.61
C ASP A 14 15.34 -32.66 -20.78
N LEU A 15 15.54 -33.92 -20.50
CA LEU A 15 16.66 -34.41 -19.71
C LEU A 15 18.02 -34.14 -20.36
N SER A 16 18.06 -34.04 -21.69
CA SER A 16 19.29 -33.79 -22.43
C SER A 16 19.93 -32.44 -22.12
N LYS A 17 19.18 -31.51 -21.53
CA LYS A 17 19.70 -30.21 -21.08
C LYS A 17 20.61 -30.29 -19.86
N ILE A 18 20.46 -31.32 -19.04
CA ILE A 18 21.26 -31.51 -17.82
C ILE A 18 22.09 -32.80 -17.83
N GLN A 19 21.92 -33.64 -18.85
CA GLN A 19 22.67 -34.88 -19.00
C GLN A 19 22.97 -35.19 -20.45
N LYS A 20 24.21 -35.55 -20.73
CA LYS A 20 24.64 -36.12 -22.03
C LYS A 20 24.85 -37.62 -21.87
N ARG A 21 24.37 -38.37 -22.85
CA ARG A 21 24.63 -39.81 -22.98
C ARG A 21 25.71 -40.05 -24.00
N LYS A 22 26.79 -40.70 -23.61
CA LYS A 22 27.88 -41.11 -24.50
C LYS A 22 28.02 -42.63 -24.46
N MET A 23 28.15 -43.25 -25.63
CA MET A 23 28.56 -44.64 -25.74
C MET A 23 30.06 -44.69 -25.65
N ILE A 24 30.60 -45.36 -24.63
CA ILE A 24 32.04 -45.53 -24.42
C ILE A 24 32.30 -47.06 -24.48
N LYS A 25 33.41 -47.44 -25.17
CA LYS A 25 33.88 -48.81 -25.10
C LYS A 25 34.48 -49.08 -23.73
N ASP A 26 33.92 -50.07 -23.05
CA ASP A 26 34.48 -50.57 -21.78
C ASP A 26 35.86 -51.16 -22.06
N ASP A 27 36.90 -50.62 -21.46
CA ASP A 27 38.28 -51.04 -21.62
C ASP A 27 38.54 -52.51 -21.11
N ILE A 28 37.62 -53.03 -20.28
CA ILE A 28 37.76 -54.38 -19.68
C ILE A 28 37.05 -55.45 -20.51
N PHE A 29 35.86 -55.16 -21.02
CA PHE A 29 35.01 -56.16 -21.69
C PHE A 29 34.80 -55.87 -23.19
N GLY A 30 35.29 -54.71 -23.73
CA GLY A 30 35.13 -54.37 -25.13
C GLY A 30 33.69 -54.13 -25.59
N ALA A 31 32.74 -54.11 -24.64
CA ALA A 31 31.32 -53.84 -24.88
C ALA A 31 31.06 -52.33 -24.87
N ASP A 32 30.12 -51.88 -25.70
CA ASP A 32 29.65 -50.48 -25.66
C ASP A 32 28.80 -50.29 -24.38
N VAL A 33 29.30 -49.43 -23.47
CA VAL A 33 28.59 -49.05 -22.22
C VAL A 33 28.11 -47.61 -22.35
N GLU A 34 26.86 -47.38 -22.02
CA GLU A 34 26.28 -46.07 -21.96
C GLU A 34 26.75 -45.33 -20.69
N GLN A 35 27.55 -44.27 -20.88
CA GLN A 35 27.98 -43.40 -19.81
C GLN A 35 27.10 -42.14 -19.81
N VAL A 36 26.58 -41.76 -18.64
CA VAL A 36 25.82 -40.56 -18.44
C VAL A 36 26.73 -39.48 -17.86
N GLU A 37 26.95 -38.42 -18.61
CA GLU A 37 27.70 -37.25 -18.20
C GLU A 37 26.72 -36.18 -17.70
N ASP A 38 26.89 -35.68 -16.45
CA ASP A 38 26.14 -34.60 -15.89
C ASP A 38 26.64 -33.26 -16.42
N ILE A 39 25.76 -32.48 -17.07
CA ILE A 39 26.02 -31.14 -17.62
C ILE A 39 25.17 -30.07 -16.98
N ALA A 40 24.61 -30.32 -15.79
CA ALA A 40 23.80 -29.36 -15.06
C ALA A 40 24.56 -28.04 -14.78
N ASP A 41 25.87 -28.13 -14.60
CA ASP A 41 26.74 -26.97 -14.46
C ASP A 41 26.72 -26.07 -15.72
N GLU A 42 26.83 -26.65 -16.92
CA GLU A 42 26.74 -25.90 -18.19
C GLU A 42 25.38 -25.25 -18.34
N TYR A 43 24.31 -26.02 -18.03
CA TYR A 43 22.94 -25.50 -18.08
C TYR A 43 22.73 -24.30 -17.14
N CYS A 44 23.20 -24.36 -15.88
CA CYS A 44 23.09 -23.24 -14.95
C CYS A 44 23.90 -22.01 -15.42
N LYS A 45 25.09 -22.23 -16.00
CA LYS A 45 25.89 -21.13 -16.57
C LYS A 45 25.17 -20.46 -17.74
N ASP A 46 24.60 -21.23 -18.65
CA ASP A 46 23.84 -20.68 -19.80
C ASP A 46 22.63 -19.86 -19.34
N ILE A 47 21.89 -20.33 -18.34
CA ILE A 47 20.81 -19.56 -17.73
C ILE A 47 21.34 -18.24 -17.18
N MET A 48 22.42 -18.26 -16.42
CA MET A 48 22.94 -17.05 -15.76
C MET A 48 23.59 -16.06 -16.73
N VAL A 49 24.21 -16.52 -17.83
CA VAL A 49 24.68 -15.66 -18.94
C VAL A 49 23.48 -14.98 -19.62
N GLY A 50 22.39 -15.71 -19.82
CA GLY A 50 21.15 -15.13 -20.32
C GLY A 50 20.58 -14.06 -19.39
N ILE A 51 20.63 -14.28 -18.08
CA ILE A 51 20.20 -13.29 -17.06
C ILE A 51 21.11 -12.05 -17.07
N GLU A 52 22.44 -12.22 -17.14
CA GLU A 52 23.37 -11.08 -17.24
C GLU A 52 23.05 -10.21 -18.47
N THR A 53 22.82 -10.84 -19.61
CA THR A 53 22.45 -10.13 -20.84
C THR A 53 21.12 -9.40 -20.72
N LEU A 54 20.12 -10.02 -20.06
CA LEU A 54 18.78 -9.45 -19.87
C LEU A 54 18.79 -8.24 -18.92
N LEU A 55 19.64 -8.28 -17.89
CA LEU A 55 19.70 -7.26 -16.83
C LEU A 55 20.83 -6.23 -17.05
N ALA A 56 21.59 -6.32 -18.19
CA ALA A 56 22.61 -5.35 -18.55
C ALA A 56 22.00 -3.91 -18.66
N PRO A 57 22.83 -2.84 -18.48
CA PRO A 57 24.29 -2.85 -18.32
C PRO A 57 24.77 -3.03 -16.87
N ASP A 58 23.89 -2.92 -15.88
CA ASP A 58 24.25 -2.80 -14.47
C ASP A 58 24.53 -4.14 -13.78
N CYS A 59 24.26 -5.25 -14.48
CA CYS A 59 24.40 -6.60 -13.92
C CYS A 59 25.68 -7.27 -14.40
N LYS A 60 26.45 -7.81 -13.44
CA LYS A 60 27.58 -8.69 -13.73
C LYS A 60 27.40 -10.01 -12.98
N VAL A 61 27.54 -11.10 -13.71
CA VAL A 61 27.42 -12.45 -13.17
C VAL A 61 28.80 -13.12 -13.14
N LYS A 62 29.16 -13.68 -11.99
CA LYS A 62 30.38 -14.45 -11.80
C LYS A 62 30.06 -15.84 -11.29
N TYR A 63 30.43 -16.88 -12.04
CA TYR A 63 30.36 -18.24 -11.54
C TYR A 63 31.46 -18.49 -10.52
N ILE A 64 31.12 -19.07 -9.38
CA ILE A 64 32.06 -19.36 -8.29
C ILE A 64 32.50 -20.83 -8.33
N GLY A 65 31.63 -21.73 -8.68
CA GLY A 65 31.92 -23.15 -8.79
C GLY A 65 30.84 -24.04 -8.17
N CYS A 66 31.07 -25.34 -8.24
CA CYS A 66 30.28 -26.31 -7.51
C CYS A 66 30.87 -26.44 -6.11
N THR A 67 30.11 -26.08 -5.07
CA THR A 67 30.60 -25.99 -3.68
C THR A 67 30.57 -27.31 -2.92
N ASP A 68 29.81 -28.30 -3.41
CA ASP A 68 29.64 -29.60 -2.75
C ASP A 68 29.56 -30.76 -3.74
N ARG A 69 29.73 -31.99 -3.21
CA ARG A 69 29.49 -33.25 -3.95
C ARG A 69 28.00 -33.44 -4.35
N ILE A 70 27.10 -32.57 -3.92
CA ILE A 70 25.64 -32.68 -4.04
C ILE A 70 25.11 -31.78 -5.20
N GLY A 71 25.97 -31.15 -6.01
CA GLY A 71 25.54 -30.37 -7.17
C GLY A 71 24.98 -28.99 -6.81
N ASN A 72 25.65 -28.26 -5.91
CA ASN A 72 25.35 -26.87 -5.62
C ASN A 72 26.18 -25.95 -6.52
N PHE A 73 25.52 -25.23 -7.45
CA PHE A 73 26.15 -24.29 -8.38
C PHE A 73 25.95 -22.87 -7.87
N GLU A 74 27.04 -22.23 -7.46
CA GLU A 74 27.02 -20.88 -6.88
C GLU A 74 27.43 -19.81 -7.89
N PHE A 75 26.65 -18.75 -7.94
CA PHE A 75 26.88 -17.55 -8.73
C PHE A 75 26.85 -16.31 -7.85
N LYS A 76 27.70 -15.34 -8.15
CA LYS A 76 27.66 -13.99 -7.62
C LYS A 76 27.12 -13.04 -8.68
N VAL A 77 26.11 -12.27 -8.31
CA VAL A 77 25.46 -11.28 -9.15
C VAL A 77 25.68 -9.91 -8.53
N SER A 78 26.40 -9.04 -9.22
CA SER A 78 26.70 -7.68 -8.71
C SER A 78 25.89 -6.65 -9.47
N CYS A 79 25.29 -5.72 -8.71
CA CYS A 79 24.57 -4.56 -9.24
C CYS A 79 24.72 -3.38 -8.25
N ASN A 80 25.14 -2.21 -8.72
CA ASN A 80 25.24 -0.98 -7.93
C ASN A 80 25.87 -1.17 -6.54
N ASP A 81 27.07 -1.77 -6.49
CA ASP A 81 27.83 -2.09 -5.28
C ASP A 81 27.16 -3.11 -4.32
N VAL A 82 26.02 -3.67 -4.71
CA VAL A 82 25.37 -4.77 -3.99
C VAL A 82 25.68 -6.09 -4.67
N GLU A 83 26.06 -7.08 -3.88
CA GLU A 83 26.34 -8.44 -4.37
C GLU A 83 25.32 -9.43 -3.83
N TYR A 84 24.67 -10.15 -4.73
CA TYR A 84 23.73 -11.23 -4.45
C TYR A 84 24.39 -12.58 -4.68
N THR A 85 24.02 -13.57 -3.90
CA THR A 85 24.37 -14.96 -4.12
C THR A 85 23.18 -15.70 -4.68
N VAL A 86 23.37 -16.37 -5.82
CA VAL A 86 22.37 -17.26 -6.41
C VAL A 86 22.93 -18.67 -6.37
N ILE A 87 22.18 -19.61 -5.77
CA ILE A 87 22.56 -21.03 -5.72
C ILE A 87 21.48 -21.84 -6.43
N PHE A 88 21.91 -22.67 -7.36
CA PHE A 88 21.12 -23.74 -7.94
C PHE A 88 21.54 -25.05 -7.24
N GLN A 89 20.66 -25.62 -6.46
CA GLN A 89 20.89 -26.91 -5.80
C GLN A 89 20.12 -27.98 -6.54
N MET A 90 20.82 -28.96 -7.09
CA MET A 90 20.22 -30.09 -7.78
C MET A 90 19.98 -31.23 -6.79
N ASP A 91 18.71 -31.54 -6.56
CA ASP A 91 18.29 -32.70 -5.77
C ASP A 91 17.92 -33.84 -6.72
N THR A 92 18.60 -34.97 -6.59
CA THR A 92 18.32 -36.19 -7.36
C THR A 92 17.54 -37.17 -6.53
N TYR A 93 16.23 -37.23 -6.73
CA TYR A 93 15.39 -38.32 -6.24
C TYR A 93 15.22 -39.36 -7.36
N GLU A 94 15.01 -40.62 -7.00
CA GLU A 94 14.90 -41.74 -7.96
C GLU A 94 13.89 -41.49 -9.09
N TRP A 95 12.87 -40.66 -8.85
CA TRP A 95 11.73 -40.46 -9.75
C TRP A 95 11.59 -39.04 -10.32
N ASN A 96 12.09 -38.04 -9.60
CA ASN A 96 11.96 -36.63 -10.01
C ASN A 96 13.26 -35.86 -9.76
N ARG A 97 13.71 -35.12 -10.75
CA ARG A 97 14.81 -34.16 -10.58
C ARG A 97 14.24 -32.80 -10.24
N GLN A 98 14.83 -32.20 -9.24
CA GLN A 98 14.42 -30.90 -8.73
C GLN A 98 15.63 -29.98 -8.69
N PHE A 99 15.40 -28.71 -9.07
CA PHE A 99 16.32 -27.62 -8.75
C PHE A 99 15.70 -26.75 -7.68
N THR A 100 16.39 -26.62 -6.56
CA THR A 100 16.11 -25.63 -5.55
C THR A 100 16.96 -24.40 -5.84
N ILE A 101 16.32 -23.25 -6.07
CA ILE A 101 16.98 -21.98 -6.33
C ILE A 101 16.89 -21.15 -5.07
N LYS A 102 18.05 -20.67 -4.58
CA LYS A 102 18.17 -19.80 -3.41
C LYS A 102 18.86 -18.51 -3.81
N ILE A 103 18.24 -17.36 -3.48
CA ILE A 103 18.80 -16.04 -3.76
C ILE A 103 18.90 -15.28 -2.45
N GLY A 104 20.02 -14.67 -2.17
CA GLY A 104 20.25 -13.86 -0.98
C GLY A 104 21.41 -12.89 -1.17
N TYR A 105 21.59 -12.03 -0.18
CA TYR A 105 22.73 -11.11 -0.17
C TYR A 105 24.02 -11.85 0.14
N SER A 106 25.11 -11.38 -0.40
CA SER A 106 26.44 -11.95 -0.23
C SER A 106 27.22 -11.24 0.89
N PRO A 107 27.05 -11.64 2.15
CA PRO A 107 27.61 -10.90 3.27
C PRO A 107 29.11 -11.07 3.46
N ILE A 108 29.68 -12.14 2.90
CA ILE A 108 31.02 -12.63 3.30
C ILE A 108 32.16 -11.84 2.68
N ARG A 109 32.01 -11.27 1.48
CA ARG A 109 33.10 -10.60 0.76
C ARG A 109 33.24 -9.10 1.04
N ILE A 110 32.17 -8.47 1.46
CA ILE A 110 32.14 -7.02 1.76
C ILE A 110 32.33 -6.78 3.28
N GLY A 111 32.32 -7.83 4.09
CA GLY A 111 32.42 -7.72 5.55
C GLY A 111 31.18 -7.14 6.23
N ILE A 112 30.07 -7.01 5.50
CA ILE A 112 28.81 -6.45 5.97
C ILE A 112 27.81 -7.60 6.15
N PRO A 113 27.18 -7.76 7.32
CA PRO A 113 26.09 -8.73 7.51
C PRO A 113 24.92 -8.47 6.57
N ALA A 114 24.22 -9.53 6.16
CA ALA A 114 23.09 -9.43 5.23
C ALA A 114 22.01 -8.40 5.65
N PRO A 115 21.61 -8.27 6.92
CA PRO A 115 20.71 -7.21 7.36
C PRO A 115 21.24 -5.79 7.06
N GLN A 116 22.53 -5.54 7.36
CA GLN A 116 23.16 -4.24 7.09
C GLN A 116 23.37 -3.96 5.60
N MET A 117 23.42 -4.98 4.75
CA MET A 117 23.40 -4.78 3.29
C MET A 117 22.03 -4.29 2.80
N ARG A 118 20.93 -4.75 3.41
CA ARG A 118 19.58 -4.25 3.11
C ARG A 118 19.43 -2.78 3.49
N GLU A 119 20.02 -2.36 4.62
CA GLU A 119 20.04 -0.95 5.05
C GLU A 119 20.77 -0.02 4.09
N LYS A 120 21.64 -0.54 3.21
CA LYS A 120 22.27 0.25 2.14
C LYS A 120 21.37 0.47 0.93
N ILE A 121 20.31 -0.31 0.80
CA ILE A 121 19.34 -0.19 -0.27
C ILE A 121 18.27 0.77 0.23
N VAL A 122 18.30 1.98 -0.27
CA VAL A 122 17.27 2.97 0.05
C VAL A 122 15.99 2.56 -0.68
N GLY A 123 14.95 2.23 0.10
CA GLY A 123 13.67 1.81 -0.45
C GLY A 123 13.63 0.34 -0.90
N TYR A 124 12.73 0.02 -1.80
CA TYR A 124 12.49 -1.33 -2.29
C TYR A 124 13.59 -1.80 -3.25
N ASP A 125 14.02 -3.06 -3.09
CA ASP A 125 15.06 -3.66 -3.95
C ASP A 125 14.47 -4.16 -5.28
N HIS A 126 14.27 -3.25 -6.21
CA HIS A 126 13.78 -3.55 -7.56
C HIS A 126 14.72 -4.48 -8.36
N PHE A 127 16.03 -4.45 -8.06
CA PHE A 127 16.94 -5.34 -8.76
C PHE A 127 16.76 -6.79 -8.32
N LEU A 128 16.64 -7.04 -7.02
CA LEU A 128 16.35 -8.39 -6.49
C LEU A 128 15.02 -8.94 -7.03
N GLU A 129 14.00 -8.10 -7.16
CA GLU A 129 12.73 -8.47 -7.78
C GLU A 129 12.91 -8.88 -9.24
N ARG A 130 13.58 -8.05 -10.03
CA ARG A 130 13.90 -8.37 -11.44
C ARG A 130 14.73 -9.63 -11.57
N LEU A 131 15.73 -9.83 -10.71
CA LEU A 131 16.61 -10.99 -10.70
C LEU A 131 15.82 -12.29 -10.46
N LYS A 132 15.02 -12.36 -9.38
CA LYS A 132 14.23 -13.55 -9.06
C LYS A 132 13.22 -13.91 -10.15
N ILE A 133 12.55 -12.90 -10.72
CA ILE A 133 11.58 -13.10 -11.80
C ILE A 133 12.27 -13.55 -13.08
N SER A 134 13.41 -12.97 -13.41
CA SER A 134 14.18 -13.32 -14.62
C SER A 134 14.68 -14.78 -14.54
N ILE A 135 15.23 -15.19 -13.40
CA ILE A 135 15.64 -16.57 -13.18
C ILE A 135 14.47 -17.54 -13.29
N LYS A 136 13.35 -17.24 -12.62
CA LYS A 136 12.13 -18.05 -12.70
C LYS A 136 11.63 -18.15 -14.14
N ASN A 137 11.58 -17.05 -14.88
CA ASN A 137 11.10 -17.03 -16.27
C ASN A 137 12.02 -17.78 -17.24
N ALA A 138 13.33 -17.74 -17.01
CA ALA A 138 14.28 -18.54 -17.79
C ALA A 138 14.07 -20.05 -17.56
N LEU A 139 13.92 -20.45 -16.31
CA LEU A 139 13.76 -21.85 -15.93
C LEU A 139 12.40 -22.45 -16.31
N ILE A 140 11.28 -21.73 -16.15
CA ILE A 140 9.92 -22.27 -16.38
C ILE A 140 9.71 -22.76 -17.82
N ARG A 141 10.51 -22.29 -18.78
CA ARG A 141 10.49 -22.78 -20.15
C ARG A 141 10.88 -24.24 -20.26
N ASP A 142 11.80 -24.67 -19.41
CA ASP A 142 12.41 -25.99 -19.43
C ASP A 142 11.84 -26.96 -18.39
N TRP A 143 11.08 -26.44 -17.44
CA TRP A 143 10.53 -27.20 -16.31
C TRP A 143 9.01 -27.21 -16.35
N TYR A 144 8.40 -28.29 -15.82
CA TYR A 144 6.95 -28.42 -15.79
C TYR A 144 6.31 -27.58 -14.71
N LYS A 145 6.96 -27.44 -13.53
CA LYS A 145 6.36 -26.79 -12.36
C LYS A 145 7.38 -25.96 -11.60
N CYS A 146 6.94 -24.80 -11.13
CA CYS A 146 7.66 -23.98 -10.16
C CYS A 146 6.86 -23.91 -8.86
N VAL A 147 7.50 -24.20 -7.74
CA VAL A 147 6.91 -24.09 -6.39
C VAL A 147 7.68 -23.02 -5.63
N TRP A 148 7.02 -21.96 -5.26
CA TRP A 148 7.60 -20.86 -4.49
C TRP A 148 7.55 -21.20 -3.01
N ILE A 149 8.68 -21.19 -2.31
CA ILE A 149 8.80 -21.61 -0.90
C ILE A 149 8.88 -20.42 0.02
N LYS A 150 9.71 -19.42 -0.34
CA LYS A 150 9.98 -18.26 0.49
C LYS A 150 10.24 -17.05 -0.37
N ASP A 151 9.71 -15.90 0.05
CA ASP A 151 9.96 -14.60 -0.56
C ASP A 151 9.85 -13.50 0.50
N ASN A 152 10.98 -13.05 1.03
CA ASN A 152 10.99 -12.02 2.06
C ASN A 152 10.57 -10.65 1.50
N GLN A 153 10.83 -10.35 0.21
CA GLN A 153 10.32 -9.11 -0.39
C GLN A 153 8.79 -9.11 -0.42
N SER A 154 8.20 -10.21 -0.89
CA SER A 154 6.74 -10.34 -0.89
C SER A 154 6.14 -10.25 0.52
N LEU A 155 6.83 -10.79 1.52
CA LEU A 155 6.40 -10.68 2.92
C LEU A 155 6.42 -9.22 3.42
N GLU A 156 7.47 -8.46 3.09
CA GLU A 156 7.58 -7.04 3.44
C GLU A 156 6.48 -6.21 2.77
N LEU A 157 6.30 -6.36 1.46
CA LEU A 157 5.22 -5.70 0.72
C LEU A 157 3.83 -6.02 1.30
N SER A 158 3.62 -7.30 1.68
CA SER A 158 2.37 -7.71 2.31
C SER A 158 2.15 -7.04 3.68
N GLY A 159 3.22 -6.83 4.44
CA GLY A 159 3.18 -6.13 5.73
C GLY A 159 2.76 -4.66 5.57
N GLU A 160 3.31 -3.97 4.57
CA GLU A 160 2.95 -2.59 4.25
C GLU A 160 1.47 -2.46 3.87
N VAL A 161 0.98 -3.33 2.97
CA VAL A 161 -0.43 -3.31 2.52
C VAL A 161 -1.39 -3.73 3.64
N TYR A 162 -0.95 -4.62 4.55
CA TYR A 162 -1.82 -5.15 5.60
C TYR A 162 -2.35 -4.06 6.54
N SER A 163 -1.51 -3.08 6.87
CA SER A 163 -1.90 -1.96 7.74
C SER A 163 -3.06 -1.17 7.15
N ASP A 164 -2.93 -0.75 5.88
CA ASP A 164 -3.98 0.02 5.20
C ASP A 164 -5.29 -0.78 5.02
N ILE A 165 -5.15 -2.07 4.69
CA ILE A 165 -6.31 -2.97 4.58
C ILE A 165 -7.02 -3.12 5.94
N TYR A 166 -6.26 -3.27 7.03
CA TYR A 166 -6.81 -3.38 8.37
C TYR A 166 -7.61 -2.12 8.76
N MET A 167 -7.05 -0.95 8.50
CA MET A 167 -7.72 0.32 8.75
C MET A 167 -9.01 0.45 7.93
N ALA A 168 -8.95 0.17 6.62
CA ALA A 168 -10.11 0.23 5.73
C ALA A 168 -11.23 -0.75 6.15
N GLU A 169 -10.86 -1.97 6.56
CA GLU A 169 -11.83 -2.97 7.04
C GLU A 169 -12.53 -2.49 8.31
N ASN A 170 -11.81 -1.89 9.24
CA ASN A 170 -12.39 -1.36 10.48
C ASN A 170 -13.27 -0.13 10.22
N GLU A 171 -12.86 0.80 9.36
CA GLU A 171 -13.69 1.94 8.93
C GLU A 171 -15.01 1.47 8.29
N LEU A 172 -14.95 0.48 7.40
CA LEU A 172 -16.14 -0.10 6.79
C LEU A 172 -17.06 -0.76 7.81
N ARG A 173 -16.52 -1.54 8.76
CA ARG A 173 -17.28 -2.16 9.84
C ARG A 173 -17.95 -1.11 10.73
N ALA A 174 -17.23 -0.06 11.08
CA ALA A 174 -17.78 1.06 11.86
C ALA A 174 -18.91 1.77 11.11
N PHE A 175 -18.73 2.06 9.83
CA PHE A 175 -19.75 2.66 8.97
C PHE A 175 -21.03 1.80 8.92
N ILE A 176 -20.88 0.49 8.67
CA ILE A 176 -22.02 -0.43 8.67
C ILE A 176 -22.71 -0.44 10.03
N SER A 177 -21.94 -0.54 11.12
CA SER A 177 -22.48 -0.55 12.47
C SER A 177 -23.33 0.69 12.79
N ARG A 178 -22.82 1.88 12.44
CA ARG A 178 -23.52 3.14 12.67
C ARG A 178 -24.89 3.18 11.99
N ILE A 179 -24.94 2.84 10.70
CA ILE A 179 -26.20 2.82 9.95
C ILE A 179 -27.16 1.76 10.49
N MET A 180 -26.64 0.58 10.82
CA MET A 180 -27.48 -0.49 11.35
C MET A 180 -28.02 -0.17 12.74
N ILE A 181 -27.23 0.46 13.61
CA ILE A 181 -27.68 0.90 14.93
C ILE A 181 -28.75 1.97 14.80
N GLU A 182 -28.56 2.96 13.92
CA GLU A 182 -29.53 4.05 13.73
C GLU A 182 -30.89 3.53 13.25
N HIS A 183 -30.91 2.59 12.32
CA HIS A 183 -32.15 2.12 11.72
C HIS A 183 -32.78 0.90 12.40
N PHE A 184 -31.98 0.10 13.11
CA PHE A 184 -32.45 -1.17 13.71
C PHE A 184 -32.21 -1.27 15.22
N GLY A 185 -31.49 -0.31 15.82
CA GLY A 185 -31.14 -0.28 17.24
C GLY A 185 -29.83 -1.02 17.58
N ILE A 186 -29.37 -0.87 18.82
CA ILE A 186 -28.05 -1.37 19.27
C ILE A 186 -27.93 -2.89 19.10
N GLU A 187 -28.99 -3.63 19.35
CA GLU A 187 -29.03 -5.10 19.24
C GLU A 187 -29.58 -5.58 17.89
N TRP A 188 -29.29 -4.82 16.80
CA TRP A 188 -29.83 -5.12 15.48
C TRP A 188 -29.48 -6.54 14.98
N HIS A 189 -28.33 -7.06 15.35
CA HIS A 189 -27.85 -8.39 14.95
C HIS A 189 -28.65 -9.53 15.60
N ASP A 190 -29.37 -9.27 16.70
CA ASP A 190 -30.22 -10.24 17.38
C ASP A 190 -31.64 -10.33 16.80
N ARG A 191 -31.98 -9.42 15.89
CA ARG A 191 -33.30 -9.43 15.27
C ARG A 191 -33.48 -10.67 14.36
N PRO A 192 -34.70 -11.19 14.26
CA PRO A 192 -35.00 -12.39 13.49
C PRO A 192 -34.57 -12.32 12.01
N GLU A 193 -34.58 -11.11 11.44
CA GLU A 193 -34.19 -10.88 10.06
C GLU A 193 -32.72 -11.20 9.80
N PHE A 194 -31.87 -11.11 10.84
CA PHE A 194 -30.42 -11.34 10.81
C PHE A 194 -29.99 -12.67 11.41
N TYR A 195 -30.89 -13.65 11.56
CA TYR A 195 -30.59 -14.92 12.22
C TYR A 195 -29.34 -15.66 11.69
N LYS A 196 -29.04 -15.53 10.37
CA LYS A 196 -27.83 -16.13 9.77
C LYS A 196 -26.56 -15.46 10.26
N LEU A 197 -26.61 -14.16 10.46
CA LEU A 197 -25.48 -13.39 11.00
C LEU A 197 -25.29 -13.74 12.47
N LYS A 198 -26.37 -13.77 13.26
CA LYS A 198 -26.36 -14.14 14.67
C LYS A 198 -25.72 -15.51 14.92
N ALA A 199 -26.11 -16.54 14.16
CA ALA A 199 -25.54 -17.87 14.28
C ALA A 199 -24.00 -17.87 14.04
N SER A 200 -23.54 -17.07 13.08
CA SER A 200 -22.09 -16.91 12.81
C SER A 200 -21.36 -16.16 13.92
N ILE A 201 -22.00 -15.15 14.50
CA ILE A 201 -21.46 -14.38 15.64
C ILE A 201 -21.28 -15.31 16.83
N GLU A 202 -22.32 -16.05 17.21
CA GLU A 202 -22.30 -16.96 18.35
C GLU A 202 -21.21 -18.03 18.23
N GLU A 203 -21.07 -18.65 17.05
CA GLU A 203 -20.04 -19.65 16.78
C GLU A 203 -18.62 -19.09 16.94
N ASN A 204 -18.35 -17.94 16.36
CA ASN A 204 -17.00 -17.37 16.31
C ASN A 204 -16.63 -16.61 17.59
N ALA A 205 -17.60 -16.01 18.31
CA ALA A 205 -17.36 -15.27 19.55
C ALA A 205 -16.71 -16.13 20.62
N VAL A 206 -17.10 -17.40 20.71
CA VAL A 206 -16.50 -18.38 21.65
C VAL A 206 -15.01 -18.57 21.34
N ILE A 207 -14.65 -18.64 20.06
CA ILE A 207 -13.26 -18.83 19.60
C ILE A 207 -12.43 -17.61 19.95
N ILE A 208 -12.92 -16.40 19.63
CA ILE A 208 -12.22 -15.15 19.90
C ILE A 208 -11.99 -14.95 21.39
N LYS A 209 -13.05 -15.07 22.20
CA LYS A 209 -12.96 -14.92 23.66
C LYS A 209 -11.96 -15.90 24.29
N ARG A 210 -11.86 -17.11 23.76
CA ARG A 210 -10.86 -18.10 24.20
C ARG A 210 -9.43 -17.71 23.81
N ASN A 211 -9.24 -17.19 22.60
CA ASN A 211 -7.92 -16.87 22.07
C ASN A 211 -7.36 -15.57 22.64
N VAL A 212 -8.24 -14.62 22.98
CA VAL A 212 -7.87 -13.29 23.48
C VAL A 212 -8.68 -12.97 24.75
N PRO A 213 -8.35 -13.61 25.89
CA PRO A 213 -9.16 -13.53 27.11
C PRO A 213 -9.27 -12.13 27.72
N ASN A 214 -8.33 -11.24 27.47
CA ASN A 214 -8.36 -9.86 27.96
C ASN A 214 -9.50 -9.02 27.33
N PHE A 215 -10.06 -9.48 26.20
CA PHE A 215 -11.16 -8.82 25.49
C PHE A 215 -12.55 -9.47 25.76
N ASN A 216 -12.68 -10.26 26.82
CA ASN A 216 -13.94 -10.95 27.13
C ASN A 216 -15.12 -10.00 27.41
N ASN A 217 -14.84 -8.76 27.83
CA ASN A 217 -15.86 -7.76 28.21
C ASN A 217 -16.22 -6.80 27.07
N ILE A 218 -15.65 -6.98 25.88
CA ILE A 218 -15.88 -6.12 24.72
C ILE A 218 -16.89 -6.81 23.80
N ASP A 219 -17.78 -6.01 23.19
CA ASP A 219 -18.62 -6.50 22.11
C ASP A 219 -17.79 -6.74 20.86
N VAL A 220 -17.53 -8.01 20.58
CA VAL A 220 -16.74 -8.45 19.42
C VAL A 220 -17.61 -8.88 18.25
N ASN A 221 -18.91 -8.66 18.28
CA ASN A 221 -19.86 -9.24 17.34
C ASN A 221 -19.48 -9.00 15.88
N LEU A 222 -19.17 -7.76 15.52
CA LEU A 222 -18.77 -7.46 14.13
C LEU A 222 -17.40 -8.03 13.74
N TYR A 223 -16.48 -8.17 14.69
CA TYR A 223 -15.16 -8.77 14.43
C TYR A 223 -15.21 -10.29 14.25
N THR A 224 -16.31 -10.93 14.67
CA THR A 224 -16.48 -12.38 14.52
C THR A 224 -16.96 -12.78 13.12
N VAL A 225 -17.42 -11.84 12.34
CA VAL A 225 -18.03 -12.07 11.02
C VAL A 225 -17.05 -11.71 9.92
N THR A 226 -16.94 -12.57 8.89
CA THR A 226 -16.16 -12.21 7.70
C THR A 226 -16.79 -11.04 6.97
N LEU A 227 -15.97 -10.23 6.30
CA LEU A 227 -16.46 -9.07 5.57
C LEU A 227 -17.49 -9.43 4.49
N GLU A 228 -17.26 -10.55 3.79
CA GLU A 228 -18.18 -11.06 2.78
C GLU A 228 -19.56 -11.33 3.37
N LYS A 229 -19.59 -12.01 4.51
CA LYS A 229 -20.86 -12.34 5.19
C LYS A 229 -21.59 -11.10 5.70
N LEU A 230 -20.82 -10.11 6.18
CA LEU A 230 -21.37 -8.82 6.61
C LEU A 230 -21.99 -8.08 5.42
N MET A 231 -21.28 -8.01 4.29
CA MET A 231 -21.78 -7.38 3.06
C MET A 231 -22.99 -8.12 2.47
N ASP A 232 -22.97 -9.45 2.48
CA ASP A 232 -24.12 -10.26 2.06
C ASP A 232 -25.36 -9.93 2.92
N THR A 233 -25.17 -9.72 4.22
CA THR A 233 -26.27 -9.35 5.13
C THR A 233 -26.81 -7.96 4.81
N VAL A 234 -25.94 -6.98 4.58
CA VAL A 234 -26.33 -5.61 4.23
C VAL A 234 -27.02 -5.54 2.87
N LYS A 235 -26.60 -6.37 1.91
CA LYS A 235 -27.18 -6.45 0.56
C LYS A 235 -28.40 -7.35 0.47
N ALA A 236 -28.73 -8.09 1.55
CA ALA A 236 -29.86 -8.98 1.55
C ALA A 236 -31.20 -8.23 1.52
N ASP A 237 -32.18 -8.86 0.89
CA ASP A 237 -33.55 -8.45 1.03
C ASP A 237 -34.09 -8.88 2.40
N ILE A 238 -34.63 -7.96 3.14
CA ILE A 238 -35.35 -8.26 4.39
C ILE A 238 -36.86 -8.02 4.21
N TYR A 239 -37.61 -8.67 5.05
CA TYR A 239 -39.06 -8.59 5.02
C TYR A 239 -39.53 -7.88 6.31
N SER A 240 -40.28 -6.80 6.15
CA SER A 240 -40.93 -6.14 7.27
C SER A 240 -42.14 -6.97 7.71
N ASP A 241 -42.12 -7.38 8.95
CA ASP A 241 -43.23 -8.09 9.58
C ASP A 241 -44.24 -7.15 10.32
N ALA A 242 -44.04 -5.85 10.16
CA ALA A 242 -44.80 -4.81 10.83
C ALA A 242 -46.34 -4.91 10.73
N MET A 243 -46.84 -5.82 9.88
CA MET A 243 -48.26 -6.09 9.75
C MET A 243 -48.71 -7.47 10.24
N LEU A 244 -47.78 -8.36 10.63
CA LEU A 244 -48.13 -9.71 11.09
C LEU A 244 -48.89 -9.72 12.41
N ASP A 245 -48.72 -8.71 13.25
CA ASP A 245 -49.38 -8.54 14.53
C ASP A 245 -50.73 -7.80 14.44
N SER A 246 -51.12 -7.36 13.24
CA SER A 246 -52.41 -6.70 13.09
C SER A 246 -53.55 -7.68 13.30
N PRO A 247 -54.66 -7.28 13.97
CA PRO A 247 -55.81 -8.13 14.18
C PRO A 247 -56.42 -8.65 12.88
N GLU A 248 -56.33 -7.87 11.81
CA GLU A 248 -56.81 -8.22 10.47
C GLU A 248 -55.95 -9.33 9.84
N MET A 249 -54.64 -9.28 10.02
CA MET A 249 -53.71 -10.31 9.55
C MET A 249 -53.92 -11.61 10.33
N GLN A 250 -54.04 -11.55 11.66
CA GLN A 250 -54.31 -12.73 12.48
C GLN A 250 -55.63 -13.40 12.10
N LYS A 251 -56.65 -12.61 11.75
CA LYS A 251 -57.94 -13.11 11.24
C LYS A 251 -57.74 -13.80 9.87
N LEU A 252 -57.01 -13.17 8.95
CA LEU A 252 -56.71 -13.73 7.64
C LEU A 252 -55.88 -15.03 7.74
N ILE A 253 -54.91 -15.10 8.64
CA ILE A 253 -54.11 -16.30 8.91
C ILE A 253 -55.04 -17.41 9.42
N LYS A 254 -55.94 -17.13 10.37
CA LYS A 254 -56.89 -18.10 10.89
C LYS A 254 -57.87 -18.59 9.81
N GLU A 255 -58.45 -17.67 9.04
CA GLU A 255 -59.48 -18.02 8.04
C GLU A 255 -58.90 -18.72 6.79
N ARG A 256 -57.70 -18.35 6.34
CA ARG A 256 -57.14 -18.89 5.09
C ARG A 256 -56.12 -20.01 5.29
N ILE A 257 -55.36 -20.01 6.37
CA ILE A 257 -54.31 -21.02 6.59
C ILE A 257 -54.83 -22.14 7.48
N PHE A 258 -55.35 -21.82 8.66
CA PHE A 258 -55.80 -22.87 9.58
C PHE A 258 -57.10 -23.57 9.18
N ALA A 259 -57.95 -22.93 8.38
CA ALA A 259 -59.16 -23.55 7.88
C ALA A 259 -58.92 -24.45 6.63
N THR A 260 -57.74 -24.52 6.11
CA THR A 260 -57.39 -25.23 4.86
C THR A 260 -56.66 -26.52 5.17
N THR A 261 -57.19 -27.64 4.71
CA THR A 261 -56.58 -28.99 4.88
C THR A 261 -55.75 -29.43 3.71
N HIS A 262 -55.68 -28.64 2.61
CA HIS A 262 -54.92 -28.97 1.41
C HIS A 262 -53.65 -28.17 1.29
N LEU A 263 -52.50 -28.83 1.09
CA LEU A 263 -51.15 -28.24 1.04
C LEU A 263 -51.06 -27.14 -0.02
N ASP A 264 -51.55 -27.39 -1.23
CA ASP A 264 -51.50 -26.45 -2.37
C ASP A 264 -52.27 -25.15 -2.09
N LYS A 265 -53.39 -25.23 -1.32
CA LYS A 265 -54.15 -24.07 -0.92
C LYS A 265 -53.46 -23.31 0.21
N MET A 266 -52.73 -24.01 1.07
CA MET A 266 -51.89 -23.37 2.11
C MET A 266 -50.74 -22.59 1.46
N GLU A 267 -50.04 -23.16 0.53
CA GLU A 267 -48.96 -22.48 -0.24
C GLU A 267 -49.49 -21.23 -0.93
N SER A 268 -50.62 -21.37 -1.66
CA SER A 268 -51.25 -20.25 -2.35
C SER A 268 -51.70 -19.13 -1.39
N ALA A 269 -52.21 -19.50 -0.21
CA ALA A 269 -52.60 -18.53 0.84
C ALA A 269 -51.39 -17.84 1.45
N LEU A 270 -50.29 -18.57 1.73
CA LEU A 270 -49.02 -18.02 2.20
C LEU A 270 -48.40 -17.06 1.21
N GLN A 271 -48.40 -17.43 -0.09
CA GLN A 271 -47.88 -16.56 -1.15
C GLN A 271 -48.72 -15.29 -1.31
N PHE A 272 -50.04 -15.38 -1.18
CA PHE A 272 -50.92 -14.22 -1.22
C PHE A 272 -50.66 -13.28 -0.04
N LEU A 273 -50.51 -13.82 1.19
CA LEU A 273 -50.18 -13.05 2.38
C LEU A 273 -48.82 -12.39 2.24
N LYS A 274 -47.79 -13.13 1.80
CA LYS A 274 -46.45 -12.63 1.57
C LYS A 274 -46.46 -11.46 0.59
N ASN A 275 -47.12 -11.59 -0.56
CA ASN A 275 -47.12 -10.56 -1.59
C ASN A 275 -47.88 -9.30 -1.20
N ARG A 276 -48.91 -9.41 -0.35
CA ARG A 276 -49.81 -8.31 0.00
C ARG A 276 -49.45 -7.57 1.26
N TYR A 277 -48.87 -8.27 2.23
CA TYR A 277 -48.72 -7.73 3.60
C TYR A 277 -47.27 -7.70 4.08
N VAL A 278 -46.35 -8.42 3.42
CA VAL A 278 -44.94 -8.38 3.76
C VAL A 278 -44.23 -7.42 2.82
N LYS A 279 -43.81 -6.30 3.35
CA LYS A 279 -42.95 -5.37 2.57
C LYS A 279 -41.54 -5.90 2.53
N LYS A 280 -41.10 -6.18 1.31
CA LYS A 280 -39.72 -6.49 1.01
C LYS A 280 -38.96 -5.19 0.81
N TYR A 281 -37.83 -5.02 1.45
CA TYR A 281 -36.90 -3.94 1.15
C TYR A 281 -35.46 -4.41 1.24
N ASN A 282 -34.61 -3.77 0.48
CA ASN A 282 -33.18 -4.02 0.47
C ASN A 282 -32.50 -2.97 1.34
N ILE A 283 -31.71 -3.43 2.31
CA ILE A 283 -31.01 -2.56 3.27
C ILE A 283 -30.05 -1.65 2.53
N TRP A 284 -29.27 -2.22 1.60
CA TRP A 284 -28.30 -1.50 0.79
C TRP A 284 -28.95 -0.36 -0.01
N GLU A 285 -29.98 -0.68 -0.81
CA GLU A 285 -30.67 0.30 -1.63
C GLU A 285 -31.33 1.43 -0.83
N ARG A 286 -31.75 1.12 0.39
CA ARG A 286 -32.52 2.07 1.20
C ARG A 286 -31.62 2.95 2.09
N PHE A 287 -30.58 2.40 2.70
CA PHE A 287 -29.85 3.08 3.76
C PHE A 287 -28.38 3.39 3.42
N PHE A 288 -27.74 2.60 2.56
CA PHE A 288 -26.35 2.78 2.22
C PHE A 288 -26.15 3.50 0.89
N LYS A 289 -26.80 3.02 -0.15
CA LYS A 289 -26.63 3.57 -1.51
C LYS A 289 -26.90 5.08 -1.63
N PRO A 290 -27.90 5.67 -0.93
CA PRO A 290 -28.12 7.11 -0.96
C PRO A 290 -26.94 7.93 -0.42
N LEU A 291 -26.13 7.35 0.46
CA LEU A 291 -24.97 8.01 1.06
C LEU A 291 -23.75 7.99 0.17
N ILE A 292 -23.72 7.11 -0.84
CA ILE A 292 -22.56 6.88 -1.70
C ILE A 292 -22.68 7.71 -2.98
N ALA A 293 -21.68 8.54 -3.24
CA ALA A 293 -21.67 9.45 -4.38
C ALA A 293 -21.66 8.69 -5.73
N ASP A 294 -20.84 7.65 -5.87
CA ASP A 294 -20.78 6.76 -7.04
C ASP A 294 -20.92 5.29 -6.62
N PRO A 295 -22.16 4.75 -6.64
CA PRO A 295 -22.39 3.36 -6.26
C PRO A 295 -21.73 2.33 -7.18
N VAL A 296 -21.48 2.66 -8.46
CA VAL A 296 -20.82 1.74 -9.39
C VAL A 296 -19.34 1.61 -9.03
N ARG A 297 -18.66 2.74 -8.87
CA ARG A 297 -17.26 2.75 -8.46
C ARG A 297 -17.06 2.13 -7.09
N TRP A 298 -17.96 2.38 -6.14
CA TRP A 298 -17.97 1.72 -4.83
C TRP A 298 -17.96 0.19 -4.94
N GLU A 299 -18.83 -0.39 -5.78
CA GLU A 299 -18.91 -1.86 -5.93
C GLU A 299 -17.63 -2.45 -6.56
N GLU A 300 -17.01 -1.74 -7.49
CA GLU A 300 -15.71 -2.12 -8.06
C GLU A 300 -14.63 -2.13 -6.97
N LEU A 301 -14.53 -1.03 -6.22
CA LEU A 301 -13.55 -0.89 -5.13
C LEU A 301 -13.77 -1.90 -4.01
N LEU A 302 -15.02 -2.12 -3.59
CA LEU A 302 -15.35 -3.12 -2.59
C LEU A 302 -14.94 -4.53 -3.04
N THR A 303 -15.19 -4.87 -4.31
CA THR A 303 -14.80 -6.16 -4.88
C THR A 303 -13.28 -6.32 -4.92
N SER A 304 -12.56 -5.28 -5.36
CA SER A 304 -11.10 -5.23 -5.36
C SER A 304 -10.57 -5.34 -3.93
N PHE A 305 -11.12 -4.59 -3.00
CA PHE A 305 -10.74 -4.58 -1.59
C PHE A 305 -10.87 -5.97 -0.93
N ILE A 306 -12.01 -6.65 -1.12
CA ILE A 306 -12.21 -8.01 -0.60
C ILE A 306 -11.19 -8.98 -1.20
N ALA A 307 -10.92 -8.90 -2.49
CA ALA A 307 -9.93 -9.73 -3.17
C ALA A 307 -8.51 -9.46 -2.65
N ASN A 308 -8.13 -8.20 -2.48
CA ASN A 308 -6.83 -7.75 -1.98
C ASN A 308 -6.64 -8.19 -0.51
N ARG A 309 -7.64 -7.97 0.32
CA ARG A 309 -7.64 -8.43 1.72
C ARG A 309 -7.42 -9.94 1.82
N ASN A 310 -8.12 -10.72 1.02
CA ASN A 310 -7.97 -12.16 1.00
C ASN A 310 -6.60 -12.60 0.42
N HIS A 311 -6.06 -11.83 -0.53
CA HIS A 311 -4.72 -12.07 -1.07
C HIS A 311 -3.66 -11.96 0.02
N VAL A 312 -3.67 -10.85 0.77
CA VAL A 312 -2.70 -10.58 1.84
C VAL A 312 -2.89 -11.51 3.04
N ALA A 313 -4.14 -11.72 3.49
CA ALA A 313 -4.45 -12.58 4.63
C ALA A 313 -4.04 -14.05 4.42
N HIS A 314 -3.99 -14.52 3.17
CA HIS A 314 -3.56 -15.87 2.82
C HIS A 314 -2.08 -15.96 2.42
N ASN A 315 -1.27 -14.96 2.73
CA ASN A 315 0.18 -14.92 2.46
C ASN A 315 0.52 -15.26 1.00
N LYS A 316 -0.27 -14.77 0.05
CA LYS A 316 0.01 -14.96 -1.37
C LYS A 316 1.14 -14.04 -1.80
N LEU A 317 1.88 -14.46 -2.83
CA LEU A 317 2.99 -13.68 -3.36
C LEU A 317 2.53 -12.31 -3.86
N LEU A 318 3.30 -11.28 -3.54
CA LEU A 318 3.04 -9.90 -3.92
C LEU A 318 4.30 -9.31 -4.58
N ASP A 319 4.13 -8.62 -5.68
CA ASP A 319 5.16 -7.80 -6.33
C ASP A 319 4.92 -6.31 -6.05
N TYR A 320 5.91 -5.48 -6.39
CA TYR A 320 5.85 -4.05 -6.11
C TYR A 320 4.68 -3.34 -6.81
N MET A 321 4.42 -3.66 -8.09
CA MET A 321 3.32 -3.04 -8.84
C MET A 321 1.95 -3.41 -8.28
N SER A 322 1.80 -4.68 -7.90
CA SER A 322 0.56 -5.15 -7.26
C SER A 322 0.33 -4.48 -5.90
N LYS A 323 1.41 -4.26 -5.13
CA LYS A 323 1.36 -3.51 -3.86
C LYS A 323 0.86 -2.08 -4.08
N GLU A 324 1.46 -1.34 -5.02
CA GLU A 324 1.05 0.04 -5.32
C GLU A 324 -0.43 0.12 -5.73
N THR A 325 -0.86 -0.82 -6.59
CA THR A 325 -2.27 -0.88 -7.01
C THR A 325 -3.20 -1.15 -5.82
N MET A 326 -2.82 -2.10 -4.93
CA MET A 326 -3.64 -2.43 -3.75
C MET A 326 -3.73 -1.24 -2.78
N LEU A 327 -2.64 -0.51 -2.57
CA LEU A 327 -2.62 0.68 -1.73
C LEU A 327 -3.50 1.79 -2.32
N SER A 328 -3.37 2.06 -3.62
CA SER A 328 -4.19 3.05 -4.32
C SER A 328 -5.68 2.73 -4.21
N ASP A 329 -6.07 1.49 -4.54
CA ASP A 329 -7.48 1.05 -4.44
C ASP A 329 -8.01 1.15 -3.00
N THR A 330 -7.17 0.79 -2.02
CA THR A 330 -7.57 0.82 -0.60
C THR A 330 -7.77 2.26 -0.12
N ARG A 331 -6.88 3.18 -0.49
CA ARG A 331 -7.00 4.61 -0.16
C ARG A 331 -8.24 5.24 -0.79
N GLU A 332 -8.49 4.96 -2.06
CA GLU A 332 -9.70 5.43 -2.74
C GLU A 332 -10.96 4.88 -2.06
N PHE A 333 -10.96 3.61 -1.68
CA PHE A 333 -12.09 3.00 -0.97
C PHE A 333 -12.35 3.66 0.39
N ARG A 334 -11.28 3.93 1.17
CA ARG A 334 -11.39 4.65 2.45
C ARG A 334 -11.97 6.06 2.27
N ARG A 335 -11.59 6.76 1.21
CA ARG A 335 -12.18 8.07 0.89
C ARG A 335 -13.69 7.96 0.70
N PHE A 336 -14.17 7.01 -0.08
CA PHE A 336 -15.61 6.76 -0.26
C PHE A 336 -16.34 6.45 1.04
N ILE A 337 -15.72 5.65 1.94
CA ILE A 337 -16.30 5.36 3.25
C ILE A 337 -16.44 6.65 4.07
N ARG A 338 -15.39 7.48 4.12
CA ARG A 338 -15.40 8.73 4.88
C ARG A 338 -16.44 9.73 4.35
N GLU A 339 -16.51 9.89 3.04
CA GLU A 339 -17.53 10.74 2.39
C GLU A 339 -18.95 10.26 2.73
N ALA A 340 -19.19 8.95 2.71
CA ALA A 340 -20.49 8.38 3.08
C ALA A 340 -20.81 8.56 4.58
N VAL A 341 -19.82 8.49 5.46
CA VAL A 341 -19.96 8.78 6.90
C VAL A 341 -20.33 10.23 7.12
N LEU A 342 -19.62 11.17 6.48
CA LEU A 342 -19.91 12.60 6.59
C LEU A 342 -21.35 12.90 6.16
N LYS A 343 -21.77 12.35 5.01
CA LYS A 343 -23.12 12.55 4.53
C LYS A 343 -24.19 11.94 5.47
N PHE A 344 -23.91 10.78 6.06
CA PHE A 344 -24.77 10.18 7.07
C PHE A 344 -24.91 11.06 8.30
N ASP A 345 -23.82 11.65 8.77
CA ASP A 345 -23.81 12.56 9.91
C ASP A 345 -24.60 13.84 9.60
N GLU A 346 -24.42 14.44 8.43
CA GLU A 346 -25.19 15.61 7.97
C GLU A 346 -26.70 15.33 7.90
N GLU A 347 -27.11 14.14 7.43
CA GLU A 347 -28.52 13.77 7.29
C GLU A 347 -29.20 13.44 8.65
N ASN A 348 -28.43 13.05 9.68
CA ASN A 348 -28.95 12.59 10.96
C ASN A 348 -28.71 13.55 12.13
N CYS A 349 -27.95 14.63 11.94
CA CYS A 349 -27.81 15.67 12.97
C CYS A 349 -28.97 16.67 12.89
N SER A 350 -29.77 16.78 13.97
CA SER A 350 -30.65 17.94 14.18
C SER A 350 -29.81 19.12 14.70
N GLU A 351 -30.23 20.37 14.43
CA GLU A 351 -29.55 21.60 14.91
C GLU A 351 -29.24 21.54 16.43
N GLU A 352 -30.18 21.05 17.23
CA GLU A 352 -30.02 20.88 18.70
C GLU A 352 -28.93 19.85 19.07
N VAL A 353 -28.81 18.75 18.29
CA VAL A 353 -27.78 17.72 18.48
C VAL A 353 -26.45 18.25 18.04
N GLU A 354 -26.39 19.00 16.93
CA GLU A 354 -25.20 19.64 16.42
C GLU A 354 -24.61 20.63 17.41
N GLU A 355 -25.44 21.53 17.99
CA GLU A 355 -25.03 22.45 19.07
C GLU A 355 -24.52 21.70 20.30
N THR A 356 -25.21 20.63 20.70
CA THR A 356 -24.81 19.81 21.86
C THR A 356 -23.51 19.05 21.61
N LEU A 357 -23.33 18.50 20.40
CA LEU A 357 -22.10 17.81 20.00
C LEU A 357 -20.92 18.79 19.92
N GLN A 358 -21.17 20.01 19.43
CA GLN A 358 -20.14 21.06 19.37
C GLN A 358 -19.67 21.43 20.80
N VAL A 359 -20.58 21.66 21.72
CA VAL A 359 -20.25 21.93 23.14
C VAL A 359 -19.45 20.78 23.77
N ILE A 360 -19.84 19.53 23.49
CA ILE A 360 -19.11 18.35 24.00
C ILE A 360 -17.73 18.22 23.34
N ALA A 361 -17.63 18.54 22.05
CA ALA A 361 -16.34 18.54 21.32
C ALA A 361 -15.40 19.60 21.89
N ASP A 362 -15.87 20.84 22.06
CA ASP A 362 -15.12 21.95 22.63
C ASP A 362 -14.65 21.65 24.06
N GLN A 363 -15.51 21.02 24.88
CA GLN A 363 -15.16 20.61 26.24
C GLN A 363 -14.09 19.49 26.24
N ARG A 364 -14.20 18.52 25.34
CA ARG A 364 -13.18 17.46 25.20
C ARG A 364 -11.83 18.00 24.72
N GLU A 365 -11.85 18.92 23.75
CA GLU A 365 -10.66 19.60 23.27
C GLU A 365 -9.96 20.33 24.43
N TYR A 366 -10.70 21.09 25.22
CA TYR A 366 -10.18 21.77 26.40
C TYR A 366 -9.62 20.80 27.47
N GLU A 367 -10.35 19.71 27.76
CA GLU A 367 -9.89 18.69 28.72
C GLU A 367 -8.63 17.96 28.21
N GLN A 368 -8.52 17.75 26.90
CA GLN A 368 -7.36 17.13 26.27
C GLN A 368 -6.15 18.06 26.28
N GLU A 369 -6.33 19.33 25.94
CA GLU A 369 -5.27 20.35 26.04
C GLU A 369 -4.74 20.48 27.46
N ALA A 370 -5.63 20.59 28.46
CA ALA A 370 -5.24 20.67 29.87
C ALA A 370 -4.50 19.41 30.34
N ARG A 371 -4.89 18.23 29.85
CA ARG A 371 -4.18 16.98 30.13
C ARG A 371 -2.79 16.98 29.51
N MET A 372 -2.66 17.41 28.26
CA MET A 372 -1.36 17.48 27.56
C MET A 372 -0.41 18.46 28.26
N GLU A 373 -0.90 19.63 28.69
CA GLU A 373 -0.10 20.59 29.46
C GLU A 373 0.44 20.00 30.77
N ILE A 374 -0.37 19.21 31.48
CA ILE A 374 0.07 18.53 32.72
C ILE A 374 1.15 17.50 32.41
N ILE A 375 0.96 16.68 31.38
CA ILE A 375 1.92 15.66 30.95
C ILE A 375 3.24 16.32 30.55
N GLU A 376 3.20 17.37 29.73
CA GLU A 376 4.39 18.12 29.34
C GLU A 376 5.12 18.73 30.54
N ALA A 377 4.39 19.33 31.46
CA ALA A 377 4.97 19.94 32.65
C ALA A 377 5.63 18.91 33.59
N GLU A 378 5.07 17.71 33.71
CA GLU A 378 5.55 16.66 34.59
C GLU A 378 6.66 15.81 33.95
N SER A 379 6.53 15.42 32.69
CA SER A 379 7.41 14.48 32.00
C SER A 379 8.45 15.15 31.10
N GLY A 380 8.23 16.41 30.73
CA GLY A 380 9.02 17.13 29.73
C GLY A 380 8.81 16.63 28.29
N VAL A 381 7.81 15.81 28.07
CA VAL A 381 7.47 15.21 26.76
C VAL A 381 6.30 15.95 26.16
N LYS A 382 6.44 16.40 24.92
CA LYS A 382 5.36 17.07 24.21
C LYS A 382 4.56 16.08 23.38
N ILE A 383 3.26 16.03 23.67
CA ILE A 383 2.27 15.26 22.90
C ILE A 383 1.44 16.28 22.12
N ARG A 384 1.52 16.21 20.78
CA ARG A 384 0.86 17.16 19.90
C ARG A 384 -0.39 16.56 19.31
N ASP A 385 -1.42 17.37 19.20
CA ASP A 385 -2.62 17.02 18.44
C ASP A 385 -2.37 17.10 16.92
N LYS A 386 -3.33 16.61 16.16
CA LYS A 386 -3.27 16.59 14.70
C LYS A 386 -3.09 17.97 14.08
N LYS A 387 -3.69 19.01 14.68
CA LYS A 387 -3.59 20.41 14.19
C LYS A 387 -2.18 20.95 14.41
N GLU A 388 -1.58 20.67 15.55
CA GLU A 388 -0.22 21.09 15.87
C GLU A 388 0.82 20.37 15.00
N ILE A 389 0.63 19.06 14.75
CA ILE A 389 1.51 18.29 13.86
C ILE A 389 1.41 18.82 12.42
N LEU A 390 0.19 19.05 11.93
CA LEU A 390 -0.02 19.64 10.62
C LEU A 390 0.65 21.01 10.52
N LYS A 391 0.59 21.81 11.57
CA LYS A 391 1.24 23.13 11.61
C LYS A 391 2.76 23.01 11.54
N LEU A 392 3.37 22.05 12.24
CA LEU A 392 4.82 21.80 12.13
C LEU A 392 5.23 21.48 10.69
N PHE A 393 4.47 20.60 10.02
CA PHE A 393 4.73 20.28 8.62
C PHE A 393 4.52 21.49 7.71
N GLN A 394 3.47 22.28 7.95
CA GLN A 394 3.21 23.53 7.22
C GLN A 394 4.36 24.53 7.39
N ASP A 395 4.84 24.73 8.62
CA ASP A 395 5.95 25.65 8.92
C ASP A 395 7.22 25.24 8.14
N THR A 396 7.51 23.93 8.04
CA THR A 396 8.65 23.43 7.25
C THR A 396 8.48 23.65 5.75
N VAL A 397 7.28 23.42 5.22
CA VAL A 397 7.00 23.69 3.79
C VAL A 397 7.10 25.19 3.49
N GLU A 398 6.61 26.04 4.39
CA GLU A 398 6.72 27.51 4.28
C GLU A 398 8.17 28.00 4.35
N GLU A 399 9.01 27.34 5.16
CA GLU A 399 10.44 27.63 5.20
C GLU A 399 11.11 27.32 3.85
N ILE A 400 10.86 26.12 3.29
CA ILE A 400 11.37 25.72 1.98
C ILE A 400 10.88 26.72 0.91
N TYR A 401 9.59 27.03 0.89
CA TYR A 401 8.99 27.96 -0.06
C TYR A 401 9.60 29.35 0.02
N THR A 402 9.78 29.86 1.25
CA THR A 402 10.37 31.17 1.49
C THR A 402 11.83 31.23 1.03
N ASP A 403 12.59 30.17 1.29
CA ASP A 403 13.98 30.05 0.84
C ASP A 403 14.05 30.10 -0.71
N VAL A 404 13.17 29.37 -1.39
CA VAL A 404 13.08 29.37 -2.85
C VAL A 404 12.72 30.76 -3.38
N ILE A 405 11.71 31.43 -2.82
CA ILE A 405 11.34 32.79 -3.23
C ILE A 405 12.50 33.76 -3.05
N ASN A 406 13.20 33.69 -1.91
CA ASN A 406 14.35 34.57 -1.65
C ASN A 406 15.48 34.36 -2.66
N LYS A 407 15.72 33.08 -3.07
CA LYS A 407 16.75 32.74 -4.06
C LYS A 407 16.42 33.23 -5.46
N VAL A 408 15.15 33.29 -5.83
CA VAL A 408 14.72 33.71 -7.19
C VAL A 408 14.28 35.18 -7.27
N TYR A 409 14.25 35.89 -6.14
CA TYR A 409 13.70 37.26 -6.06
C TYR A 409 14.31 38.25 -7.07
N PHE A 410 15.56 38.07 -7.46
CA PHE A 410 16.27 38.90 -8.42
C PHE A 410 16.44 38.26 -9.80
N ASP A 411 15.90 37.01 -10.00
CA ASP A 411 16.06 36.30 -11.27
C ASP A 411 14.88 36.59 -12.19
N GLU A 412 15.07 37.53 -13.12
CA GLU A 412 14.07 37.85 -14.14
C GLU A 412 13.88 36.60 -15.06
N GLY A 413 12.69 36.00 -15.01
CA GLY A 413 12.36 34.85 -15.87
C GLY A 413 12.18 33.54 -15.15
N ILE A 414 12.38 33.49 -13.83
CA ILE A 414 12.00 32.38 -12.97
C ILE A 414 10.76 32.77 -12.17
N GLU A 415 9.71 31.98 -12.29
CA GLU A 415 8.44 32.21 -11.59
C GLU A 415 8.16 31.09 -10.59
N VAL A 416 7.77 31.46 -9.37
CA VAL A 416 7.27 30.52 -8.37
C VAL A 416 5.76 30.66 -8.27
N LEU A 417 5.03 29.57 -8.49
CA LEU A 417 3.57 29.54 -8.51
C LEU A 417 3.07 28.53 -7.47
N GLY A 418 2.06 28.91 -6.72
CA GLY A 418 1.40 28.07 -5.70
C GLY A 418 1.10 28.84 -4.43
N GLU A 419 0.21 28.30 -3.61
CA GLU A 419 -0.20 28.91 -2.33
C GLU A 419 0.58 28.37 -1.13
N CYS A 420 1.39 27.32 -1.30
CA CYS A 420 2.16 26.68 -0.24
C CYS A 420 1.30 26.26 0.97
N LYS A 421 0.07 25.78 0.71
CA LYS A 421 -0.85 25.34 1.77
C LYS A 421 -0.95 23.83 1.80
N LEU A 422 -0.63 23.28 2.96
CA LEU A 422 -0.77 21.87 3.26
C LEU A 422 -2.17 21.61 3.83
N GLN A 423 -2.90 20.67 3.26
CA GLN A 423 -4.21 20.25 3.77
C GLN A 423 -4.10 18.87 4.40
N ASP A 424 -4.92 18.59 5.39
CA ASP A 424 -5.04 17.28 5.99
C ASP A 424 -5.68 16.28 5.00
N SER A 425 -4.89 15.80 4.07
CA SER A 425 -5.28 14.83 3.05
C SER A 425 -4.15 13.86 2.80
N ILE A 426 -4.49 12.58 2.67
CA ILE A 426 -3.56 11.53 2.27
C ILE A 426 -3.24 11.61 0.76
N ASP A 427 -4.05 12.36 -0.01
CA ASP A 427 -3.82 12.55 -1.43
C ASP A 427 -2.61 13.45 -1.66
N GLU A 428 -1.90 13.21 -2.77
CA GLU A 428 -0.78 14.02 -3.19
C GLU A 428 -1.24 15.45 -3.54
N GLN A 429 -0.64 16.46 -2.90
CA GLN A 429 -1.02 17.86 -3.03
C GLN A 429 0.12 18.65 -3.68
N LEU A 430 -0.18 19.38 -4.75
CA LEU A 430 0.78 20.32 -5.29
C LEU A 430 0.92 21.52 -4.32
N LEU A 431 2.10 21.69 -3.77
CA LEU A 431 2.42 22.77 -2.84
C LEU A 431 2.82 24.03 -3.60
N PHE A 432 3.81 23.91 -4.47
CA PHE A 432 4.24 24.99 -5.35
C PHE A 432 5.03 24.43 -6.54
N SER A 433 5.26 25.27 -7.51
CA SER A 433 6.08 24.95 -8.66
C SER A 433 7.00 26.11 -9.02
N VAL A 434 8.18 25.77 -9.55
CA VAL A 434 9.17 26.71 -10.06
C VAL A 434 9.26 26.53 -11.57
N THR A 435 9.07 27.60 -12.32
CA THR A 435 9.09 27.58 -13.79
C THR A 435 10.20 28.50 -14.28
N GLY A 436 11.13 27.98 -15.04
CA GLY A 436 12.20 28.75 -15.69
C GLY A 436 11.80 29.27 -17.09
N ARG A 437 12.64 30.09 -17.69
CA ARG A 437 12.45 30.61 -19.06
C ARG A 437 12.46 29.52 -20.12
N SER A 438 13.17 28.44 -19.88
CA SER A 438 13.18 27.27 -20.77
C SER A 438 11.83 26.54 -20.84
N SER A 439 10.83 27.04 -20.11
CA SER A 439 9.53 26.38 -19.89
C SER A 439 9.63 25.03 -19.18
N LYS A 440 10.79 24.69 -18.64
CA LYS A 440 10.92 23.57 -17.72
C LYS A 440 10.28 23.91 -16.40
N LYS A 441 9.63 22.95 -15.81
CA LYS A 441 8.88 23.10 -14.57
C LYS A 441 9.38 22.11 -13.54
N LEU A 442 9.60 22.59 -12.33
CA LEU A 442 9.83 21.79 -11.16
C LEU A 442 8.59 21.89 -10.28
N GLU A 443 8.00 20.76 -9.91
CA GLU A 443 6.78 20.71 -9.10
C GLU A 443 7.09 20.00 -7.79
N ILE A 444 6.68 20.62 -6.68
CA ILE A 444 6.86 20.10 -5.34
C ILE A 444 5.50 19.71 -4.79
N TYR A 445 5.37 18.42 -4.47
CA TYR A 445 4.17 17.83 -3.91
C TYR A 445 4.40 17.39 -2.48
N GLY A 446 3.34 17.40 -1.68
CA GLY A 446 3.31 16.86 -0.33
C GLY A 446 2.25 15.78 -0.19
N VAL A 447 2.60 14.72 0.52
CA VAL A 447 1.68 13.67 0.99
C VAL A 447 1.86 13.59 2.49
N ILE A 448 0.78 13.68 3.26
CA ILE A 448 0.86 13.61 4.72
C ILE A 448 0.07 12.43 5.26
N ASP A 449 0.65 11.80 6.28
CA ASP A 449 -0.01 10.78 7.10
C ASP A 449 0.22 11.16 8.56
N ILE A 450 -0.85 11.68 9.19
CA ILE A 450 -0.80 12.17 10.57
C ILE A 450 -1.51 11.18 11.47
N ASP A 451 -0.76 10.63 12.42
CA ASP A 451 -1.25 9.87 13.56
C ASP A 451 -0.86 10.63 14.84
N ASP A 452 -1.86 11.20 15.53
CA ASP A 452 -1.68 12.00 16.74
C ASP A 452 -1.70 11.17 18.04
N SER A 453 -1.71 9.83 17.92
CA SER A 453 -1.61 8.94 19.08
C SER A 453 -0.27 9.07 19.77
N GLU A 454 -0.25 8.90 21.10
CA GLU A 454 0.96 8.92 21.91
C GLU A 454 1.95 7.84 21.43
N GLY A 455 3.22 8.18 21.29
CA GLY A 455 4.28 7.27 20.86
C GLY A 455 4.26 6.88 19.39
N THR A 456 3.44 7.51 18.55
CA THR A 456 3.36 7.22 17.12
C THR A 456 4.09 8.25 16.27
N ALA A 457 4.46 7.84 15.05
CA ALA A 457 5.12 8.70 14.09
C ALA A 457 4.14 9.20 13.03
N SER A 458 4.13 10.51 12.82
CA SER A 458 3.50 11.16 11.67
C SER A 458 4.55 11.45 10.61
N VAL A 459 4.19 11.31 9.33
CA VAL A 459 5.13 11.48 8.23
C VAL A 459 4.55 12.40 7.17
N MET A 460 5.34 13.38 6.74
CA MET A 460 5.12 14.14 5.52
C MET A 460 6.17 13.74 4.49
N GLN A 461 5.74 13.22 3.37
CA GLN A 461 6.61 12.93 2.25
C GLN A 461 6.55 14.08 1.24
N LEU A 462 7.67 14.72 1.00
CA LEU A 462 7.85 15.70 -0.06
C LEU A 462 8.40 15.02 -1.30
N ARG A 463 7.79 15.30 -2.46
CA ARG A 463 8.17 14.73 -3.75
C ARG A 463 8.43 15.85 -4.74
N VAL A 464 9.54 15.74 -5.43
CA VAL A 464 9.94 16.73 -6.46
C VAL A 464 9.86 16.07 -7.83
N TYR A 465 9.09 16.67 -8.73
CA TYR A 465 8.93 16.21 -10.11
C TYR A 465 9.51 17.23 -11.10
N SER A 466 10.14 16.71 -12.14
CA SER A 466 10.56 17.47 -13.31
C SER A 466 10.13 16.72 -14.57
N ALA A 467 9.34 17.36 -15.43
CA ALA A 467 8.79 16.73 -16.64
C ALA A 467 8.08 15.39 -16.39
N ASP A 468 7.25 15.34 -15.34
CA ASP A 468 6.52 14.15 -14.86
C ASP A 468 7.39 13.00 -14.31
N GLU A 469 8.72 13.19 -14.22
CA GLU A 469 9.61 12.24 -13.57
C GLU A 469 9.88 12.66 -12.12
N ASN A 470 9.69 11.74 -11.18
CA ASN A 470 10.08 11.96 -9.79
C ASN A 470 11.60 11.91 -9.67
N ILE A 471 12.21 13.05 -9.31
CA ILE A 471 13.66 13.17 -9.19
C ILE A 471 14.15 13.00 -7.76
N VAL A 472 13.35 13.41 -6.76
CA VAL A 472 13.72 13.35 -5.34
C VAL A 472 12.50 13.15 -4.48
N ASN A 473 12.67 12.35 -3.41
CA ASN A 473 11.71 12.21 -2.32
C ASN A 473 12.43 12.47 -1.00
N GLY A 474 11.75 13.18 -0.09
CA GLY A 474 12.23 13.40 1.27
C GLY A 474 11.10 13.18 2.27
N ASP A 475 11.33 12.36 3.29
CA ASP A 475 10.38 12.13 4.36
C ASP A 475 10.74 13.01 5.56
N ILE A 476 9.80 13.78 6.04
CA ILE A 476 9.88 14.59 7.25
C ILE A 476 9.01 13.90 8.28
N ALA A 477 9.56 13.58 9.44
CA ALA A 477 8.87 12.79 10.44
C ALA A 477 8.74 13.54 11.77
N TYR A 478 7.60 13.41 12.39
CA TYR A 478 7.39 13.80 13.78
C TYR A 478 7.00 12.56 14.58
N MET A 479 7.82 12.26 15.60
CA MET A 479 7.50 11.24 16.59
C MET A 479 6.76 11.93 17.74
N ASN A 480 5.53 11.53 18.00
CA ASN A 480 4.78 12.03 19.13
C ASN A 480 5.34 11.46 20.43
N GLY A 481 5.33 12.24 21.46
CA GLY A 481 5.77 11.80 22.77
C GLY A 481 4.80 10.80 23.40
N GLU A 482 5.29 10.01 24.34
CA GLU A 482 4.50 9.12 25.17
C GLU A 482 4.95 9.23 26.63
N ALA A 483 3.99 9.37 27.54
CA ALA A 483 4.26 9.45 28.97
C ALA A 483 3.26 8.62 29.76
N GLU A 484 3.77 7.81 30.70
CA GLU A 484 2.96 7.01 31.59
C GLU A 484 2.93 7.61 32.99
N TYR A 485 1.77 7.54 33.66
CA TYR A 485 1.63 7.94 35.04
C TYR A 485 2.27 6.92 35.98
N SER A 486 3.29 7.36 36.76
CA SER A 486 3.92 6.55 37.78
C SER A 486 3.26 6.75 39.13
N PRO A 487 2.56 5.74 39.69
CA PRO A 487 1.97 5.86 41.02
C PRO A 487 3.01 6.04 42.16
N GLU A 488 4.24 5.58 41.95
CA GLU A 488 5.33 5.69 42.94
C GLU A 488 5.85 7.12 43.03
N GLN A 489 5.90 7.83 41.94
CA GLN A 489 6.38 9.22 41.85
C GLN A 489 5.25 10.24 41.84
N THR A 490 3.97 9.78 41.72
CA THR A 490 2.77 10.63 41.62
C THR A 490 2.87 11.67 40.49
N SER A 491 3.52 11.31 39.38
CA SER A 491 3.75 12.17 38.22
C SER A 491 3.84 11.35 36.93
N HIS A 492 3.69 11.99 35.79
CA HIS A 492 3.91 11.37 34.49
C HIS A 492 5.40 11.26 34.18
N MET A 493 5.81 10.13 33.65
CA MET A 493 7.20 9.83 33.29
C MET A 493 7.27 9.57 31.78
N SER A 494 8.29 10.13 31.16
CA SER A 494 8.57 9.93 29.74
C SER A 494 8.83 8.45 29.43
N VAL A 495 8.09 7.92 28.45
CA VAL A 495 8.30 6.60 27.84
C VAL A 495 8.96 6.77 26.47
N VAL A 496 8.42 7.66 25.64
CA VAL A 496 8.97 8.04 24.34
C VAL A 496 9.14 9.57 24.33
N MET A 497 10.34 10.05 23.99
CA MET A 497 10.57 11.48 23.78
C MET A 497 10.04 11.90 22.43
N ASP A 498 9.39 13.05 22.39
CA ASP A 498 9.02 13.66 21.13
C ASP A 498 10.25 14.08 20.32
N SER A 499 10.16 13.95 19.02
CA SER A 499 11.25 14.36 18.13
C SER A 499 10.72 14.77 16.76
N TYR A 500 11.35 15.78 16.20
CA TYR A 500 11.06 16.26 14.86
C TYR A 500 12.30 16.08 13.98
N ASP A 501 12.17 15.34 12.90
CA ASP A 501 13.24 15.10 11.93
C ASP A 501 12.85 15.70 10.58
N ASP A 502 13.43 16.86 10.28
CA ASP A 502 13.30 17.58 9.03
C ASP A 502 14.58 17.53 8.17
N SER A 503 15.54 16.67 8.56
CA SER A 503 16.85 16.57 7.89
C SER A 503 16.74 16.37 6.38
N ASN A 504 15.68 15.71 5.90
CA ASN A 504 15.43 15.49 4.49
C ASN A 504 14.90 16.75 3.75
N SER A 505 14.54 17.82 4.45
CA SER A 505 14.20 19.11 3.84
C SER A 505 15.37 19.67 3.01
N GLU A 506 16.60 19.44 3.48
CA GLU A 506 17.81 19.86 2.77
C GLU A 506 18.01 19.14 1.43
N ILE A 507 17.52 17.92 1.29
CA ILE A 507 17.55 17.18 0.03
C ILE A 507 16.63 17.87 -1.00
N ILE A 508 15.46 18.33 -0.55
CA ILE A 508 14.52 19.08 -1.38
C ILE A 508 15.10 20.43 -1.78
N LYS A 509 15.67 21.17 -0.82
CA LYS A 509 16.35 22.45 -1.07
C LYS A 509 17.48 22.28 -2.09
N THR A 510 18.26 21.21 -1.96
CA THR A 510 19.35 20.90 -2.90
C THR A 510 18.84 20.60 -4.31
N ALA A 511 17.75 19.83 -4.45
CA ALA A 511 17.15 19.56 -5.77
C ALA A 511 16.63 20.82 -6.44
N VAL A 512 16.04 21.73 -5.65
CA VAL A 512 15.62 23.05 -6.15
C VAL A 512 16.83 23.88 -6.58
N ASP A 513 17.89 23.91 -5.79
CA ASP A 513 19.12 24.65 -6.11
C ASP A 513 19.76 24.14 -7.40
N GLU A 514 19.87 22.84 -7.58
CA GLU A 514 20.37 22.24 -8.83
C GLU A 514 19.50 22.59 -10.03
N PHE A 515 18.18 22.68 -9.85
CA PHE A 515 17.29 23.12 -10.91
C PHE A 515 17.52 24.60 -11.24
N LEU A 516 17.59 25.47 -10.23
CA LEU A 516 17.82 26.91 -10.40
C LEU A 516 19.19 27.19 -11.06
N GLU A 517 20.24 26.47 -10.68
CA GLU A 517 21.56 26.59 -11.32
C GLU A 517 21.50 26.24 -12.82
N ARG A 518 20.82 25.14 -13.17
CA ARG A 518 20.66 24.74 -14.58
C ARG A 518 19.85 25.77 -15.38
N GLU A 519 18.77 26.29 -14.82
CA GLU A 519 17.97 27.33 -15.48
C GLU A 519 18.74 28.64 -15.65
N ARG A 520 19.60 29.02 -14.71
CA ARG A 520 20.51 30.17 -14.81
C ARG A 520 21.58 29.96 -15.87
N GLU A 521 22.12 28.75 -15.99
CA GLU A 521 23.07 28.39 -17.05
C GLU A 521 22.40 28.42 -18.43
N ASP A 522 21.21 27.82 -18.54
CA ASP A 522 20.40 27.82 -19.78
C ASP A 522 20.03 29.27 -20.15
N GLU A 523 19.66 30.12 -19.18
CA GLU A 523 19.36 31.53 -19.38
C GLU A 523 20.58 32.32 -19.91
N ALA A 524 21.74 32.09 -19.34
CA ALA A 524 22.98 32.70 -19.81
C ALA A 524 23.28 32.29 -21.25
N ILE A 525 23.10 31.04 -21.62
CA ILE A 525 23.28 30.53 -22.97
C ILE A 525 22.30 31.20 -23.93
N ILE A 526 21.01 31.27 -23.58
CA ILE A 526 19.97 31.91 -24.39
C ILE A 526 20.30 33.41 -24.59
N PHE A 527 20.69 34.10 -23.53
CA PHE A 527 21.07 35.50 -23.61
C PHE A 527 22.27 35.75 -24.54
N TYR A 528 23.29 34.89 -24.48
CA TYR A 528 24.45 34.97 -25.39
C TYR A 528 24.08 34.66 -26.84
N GLU A 529 23.15 33.71 -27.06
CA GLU A 529 22.66 33.42 -28.41
C GLU A 529 21.79 34.55 -28.97
N GLU A 530 20.87 35.11 -28.21
CA GLU A 530 20.07 36.27 -28.60
C GLU A 530 20.94 37.48 -28.91
N LYS A 531 21.95 37.72 -28.07
CA LYS A 531 22.91 38.80 -28.30
C LYS A 531 23.72 38.56 -29.59
N ARG A 532 24.14 37.33 -29.83
CA ARG A 532 24.86 36.99 -31.08
C ARG A 532 23.99 37.20 -32.32
N ILE A 533 22.71 36.76 -32.25
CA ILE A 533 21.76 36.96 -33.35
C ILE A 533 21.53 38.44 -33.59
N ALA A 534 21.32 39.22 -32.53
CA ALA A 534 21.14 40.67 -32.65
C ALA A 534 22.38 41.38 -33.23
N GLU A 535 23.59 40.93 -32.87
CA GLU A 535 24.84 41.45 -33.45
C GLU A 535 24.98 41.03 -34.93
N GLU A 536 24.59 39.82 -35.31
CA GLU A 536 24.59 39.35 -36.71
C GLU A 536 23.57 40.11 -37.56
N ASP A 537 22.35 40.36 -37.05
CA ASP A 537 21.33 41.14 -37.73
C ASP A 537 21.74 42.60 -37.88
N TRP A 538 22.36 43.21 -36.86
CA TRP A 538 22.87 44.56 -36.92
C TRP A 538 24.00 44.70 -37.98
N HIS A 539 24.92 43.69 -38.02
CA HIS A 539 25.96 43.69 -39.07
C HIS A 539 25.40 43.49 -40.48
N ALA A 540 24.33 42.69 -40.62
CA ALA A 540 23.65 42.52 -41.91
C ALA A 540 22.97 43.81 -42.36
N GLU A 541 22.29 44.53 -41.47
CA GLU A 541 21.69 45.85 -41.74
C GLU A 541 22.74 46.90 -42.08
N GLU A 542 23.88 46.90 -41.38
CA GLU A 542 24.99 47.82 -41.67
C GLU A 542 25.62 47.55 -43.06
N MET A 543 25.75 46.28 -43.45
CA MET A 543 26.23 45.89 -44.77
C MET A 543 25.25 46.29 -45.88
N GLU A 544 23.95 46.08 -45.67
CA GLU A 544 22.89 46.45 -46.60
C GLU A 544 22.82 48.00 -46.78
N ALA A 545 23.03 48.74 -45.68
CA ALA A 545 23.13 50.19 -45.72
C ALA A 545 24.39 50.71 -46.44
N LEU A 546 25.52 49.99 -46.33
CA LEU A 546 26.75 50.31 -47.05
C LEU A 546 26.64 49.99 -48.54
N GLU A 547 25.98 48.90 -48.92
CA GLU A 547 25.73 48.55 -50.32
C GLU A 547 24.74 49.54 -50.98
N SER A 548 23.67 49.98 -50.27
CA SER A 548 22.70 50.94 -50.77
C SER A 548 23.28 52.39 -50.93
N ASN A 549 24.38 52.70 -50.26
CA ASN A 549 25.07 53.99 -50.40
C ASN A 549 26.13 53.97 -51.51
N GLN A 550 26.38 52.82 -52.17
CA GLN A 550 27.32 52.69 -53.29
C GLN A 550 26.63 52.62 -54.67
N GLU A 551 25.30 52.56 -54.72
CA GLU A 551 24.50 52.78 -55.92
C GLU A 551 24.04 54.28 -55.98
#